data_c8a347e2dcdd05f562a2d4de2c4ce803
#
_entry.id   c8a347e2dcdd05f562a2d4de2c4ce803
#
_cell.length_a   1.000
_cell.length_b   1.000
_cell.length_c   1.000
_cell.angle_alpha   90.00
_cell.angle_beta   90.00
_cell.angle_gamma   90.00
#
_symmetry.space_group_name_H-M   'P 1'
#
loop_
_entity.id
_entity.type
_entity.pdbx_description
1 polymer ?
#
loop_
_entity_poly.entity_id
_entity_poly.type
_entity_poly.pdbx_seq_one_letter_code
_entity_poly.pdbx_strand_id
1 'polypeptide(L)'
;LKKLRLKKILWVITKKNPFKKKPIFSLKKRLLLSKKITKNNKKIKVYSYDKFLKSSDTINLIKYLKKRGIKNRYYFIMGSDNFIKFHSWKSWRKIAELCQIVILPRAGYVKKSLTSKALKALGKEKLIFLRSKMINISSSKIKESYLR
;
A
#
# COMPACT_ATOMS: atom_id res chain seq x y z
N LEU A 1 3.91 -12.84 2.56
CA LEU A 1 3.82 -13.22 3.98
C LEU A 1 5.08 -13.98 4.42
N LYS A 2 5.45 -15.08 3.74
CA LYS A 2 6.59 -15.94 4.14
C LYS A 2 7.91 -15.17 4.22
N LYS A 3 8.32 -14.43 3.17
CA LYS A 3 9.60 -13.70 3.12
C LYS A 3 9.82 -12.68 4.26
N LEU A 4 8.76 -12.12 4.80
CA LEU A 4 8.81 -11.13 5.90
C LEU A 4 8.31 -11.71 7.23
N ARG A 5 8.01 -13.01 7.29
CA ARG A 5 7.43 -13.70 8.46
C ARG A 5 6.22 -12.95 9.06
N LEU A 6 5.34 -12.40 8.19
CA LEU A 6 4.21 -11.62 8.66
C LEU A 6 3.13 -12.51 9.26
N LYS A 7 2.63 -12.14 10.44
CA LYS A 7 1.48 -12.82 11.08
C LYS A 7 0.19 -12.57 10.30
N LYS A 8 -0.05 -11.35 9.81
CA LYS A 8 -1.22 -10.98 9.01
C LYS A 8 -0.94 -9.78 8.09
N ILE A 9 -1.77 -9.63 7.08
CA ILE A 9 -1.85 -8.45 6.21
C ILE A 9 -3.16 -7.73 6.48
N LEU A 10 -3.10 -6.43 6.69
CA LEU A 10 -4.26 -5.54 6.68
C LEU A 10 -4.36 -4.92 5.28
N TRP A 11 -5.31 -5.39 4.49
CA TRP A 11 -5.61 -4.79 3.18
C TRP A 11 -6.63 -3.68 3.37
N VAL A 12 -6.17 -2.45 3.43
CA VAL A 12 -7.02 -1.30 3.67
C VAL A 12 -7.49 -0.70 2.36
N ILE A 13 -8.82 -0.66 2.17
CA ILE A 13 -9.47 -0.02 1.02
C ILE A 13 -9.86 1.40 1.42
N THR A 14 -9.25 2.38 0.79
CA THR A 14 -9.52 3.81 1.03
C THR A 14 -10.59 4.35 0.08
N LYS A 15 -11.32 5.37 0.51
CA LYS A 15 -12.36 6.04 -0.31
C LYS A 15 -11.76 6.63 -1.58
N LYS A 16 -10.63 7.33 -1.46
CA LYS A 16 -9.94 7.99 -2.57
C LYS A 16 -8.42 7.82 -2.42
N ASN A 17 -7.71 7.61 -3.52
CA ASN A 17 -6.27 7.78 -3.59
C ASN A 17 -5.99 9.16 -4.19
N PRO A 18 -5.31 10.09 -3.49
CA PRO A 18 -5.10 11.45 -3.94
C PRO A 18 -4.34 11.54 -5.28
N PHE A 19 -3.55 10.51 -5.62
CA PHE A 19 -2.72 10.46 -6.83
C PHE A 19 -3.34 9.69 -7.99
N LYS A 20 -4.62 9.26 -7.87
CA LYS A 20 -5.31 8.49 -8.90
C LYS A 20 -6.65 9.13 -9.27
N LYS A 21 -7.09 8.93 -10.52
CA LYS A 21 -8.45 9.25 -10.97
C LYS A 21 -9.49 8.56 -10.09
N LYS A 22 -10.71 9.09 -10.07
CA LYS A 22 -11.85 8.52 -9.33
C LYS A 22 -11.97 7.01 -9.60
N PRO A 23 -12.20 6.17 -8.58
CA PRO A 23 -12.42 4.74 -8.79
C PRO A 23 -13.71 4.49 -9.58
N ILE A 24 -13.72 3.48 -10.47
CA ILE A 24 -14.92 3.07 -11.20
C ILE A 24 -15.96 2.49 -10.23
N PHE A 25 -15.51 1.65 -9.29
CA PHE A 25 -16.40 1.01 -8.32
C PHE A 25 -16.50 1.79 -7.02
N SER A 26 -17.69 1.80 -6.43
CA SER A 26 -17.94 2.34 -5.09
C SER A 26 -17.05 1.67 -4.05
N LEU A 27 -16.84 2.34 -2.91
CA LEU A 27 -16.10 1.78 -1.79
C LEU A 27 -16.68 0.44 -1.32
N LYS A 28 -18.02 0.36 -1.24
CA LYS A 28 -18.77 -0.86 -0.85
C LYS A 28 -18.45 -2.02 -1.80
N LYS A 29 -18.55 -1.80 -3.12
CA LYS A 29 -18.24 -2.83 -4.13
C LYS A 29 -16.77 -3.27 -4.08
N ARG A 30 -15.82 -2.34 -3.92
CA ARG A 30 -14.40 -2.67 -3.78
C ARG A 30 -14.10 -3.50 -2.53
N LEU A 31 -14.73 -3.16 -1.39
CA LEU A 31 -14.63 -3.94 -0.16
C LEU A 31 -15.16 -5.36 -0.34
N LEU A 32 -16.34 -5.50 -0.96
CA LEU A 32 -16.97 -6.80 -1.23
C LEU A 32 -16.04 -7.68 -2.09
N LEU A 33 -15.57 -7.15 -3.23
CA LEU A 33 -14.69 -7.87 -4.14
C LEU A 33 -13.36 -8.26 -3.47
N SER A 34 -12.76 -7.36 -2.69
CA SER A 34 -11.52 -7.66 -1.98
C SER A 34 -11.72 -8.76 -0.92
N LYS A 35 -12.83 -8.75 -0.19
CA LYS A 35 -13.20 -9.82 0.75
C LYS A 35 -13.43 -11.15 0.04
N LYS A 36 -14.12 -11.16 -1.12
CA LYS A 36 -14.36 -12.37 -1.93
C LYS A 36 -13.03 -13.00 -2.36
N ILE A 37 -12.09 -12.21 -2.90
CA ILE A 37 -10.77 -12.69 -3.35
C ILE A 37 -9.94 -13.26 -2.18
N THR A 38 -10.08 -12.69 -0.98
CA THR A 38 -9.28 -13.11 0.19
C THR A 38 -9.97 -14.14 1.08
N LYS A 39 -11.17 -14.60 0.73
CA LYS A 39 -12.00 -15.49 1.56
C LYS A 39 -11.23 -16.71 2.11
N ASN A 40 -10.43 -17.34 1.27
CA ASN A 40 -9.67 -18.55 1.61
C ASN A 40 -8.32 -18.27 2.29
N ASN A 41 -7.97 -17.00 2.53
CA ASN A 41 -6.71 -16.63 3.17
C ASN A 41 -6.94 -15.92 4.51
N LYS A 42 -7.01 -16.70 5.59
CA LYS A 42 -7.25 -16.20 6.96
C LYS A 42 -6.23 -15.17 7.43
N LYS A 43 -5.03 -15.11 6.81
CA LYS A 43 -3.96 -14.14 7.15
C LYS A 43 -4.16 -12.77 6.51
N ILE A 44 -5.08 -12.63 5.54
CA ILE A 44 -5.39 -11.33 4.91
C ILE A 44 -6.74 -10.85 5.44
N LYS A 45 -6.73 -9.68 6.07
CA LYS A 45 -7.94 -9.03 6.59
C LYS A 45 -8.20 -7.74 5.82
N VAL A 46 -9.41 -7.61 5.25
CA VAL A 46 -9.82 -6.46 4.46
C VAL A 46 -10.63 -5.50 5.30
N TYR A 47 -10.23 -4.23 5.34
CA TYR A 47 -10.88 -3.17 6.12
C TYR A 47 -11.02 -1.87 5.31
N SER A 48 -11.91 -0.99 5.79
CA SER A 48 -11.88 0.44 5.49
C SER A 48 -12.00 1.21 6.80
N TYR A 49 -11.12 2.18 6.98
CA TYR A 49 -11.05 3.01 8.18
C TYR A 49 -11.51 4.45 7.93
N ASP A 50 -11.88 4.81 6.70
CA ASP A 50 -12.20 6.18 6.30
C ASP A 50 -13.34 6.80 7.15
N LYS A 51 -14.31 5.98 7.57
CA LYS A 51 -15.40 6.42 8.45
C LYS A 51 -14.91 6.79 9.86
N PHE A 52 -13.97 6.01 10.41
CA PHE A 52 -13.46 6.19 11.77
C PHE A 52 -12.42 7.30 11.85
N LEU A 53 -11.60 7.45 10.81
CA LEU A 53 -10.48 8.39 10.82
C LEU A 53 -10.87 9.78 10.28
N LYS A 54 -12.05 9.92 9.69
CA LYS A 54 -12.47 11.12 8.95
C LYS A 54 -11.42 11.62 7.92
N SER A 55 -10.51 10.72 7.51
CA SER A 55 -9.36 11.02 6.65
C SER A 55 -8.93 9.77 5.90
N SER A 56 -8.50 9.94 4.65
CA SER A 56 -7.87 8.88 3.84
C SER A 56 -6.33 8.93 3.89
N ASP A 57 -5.75 9.77 4.74
CA ASP A 57 -4.30 9.93 4.85
C ASP A 57 -3.66 8.70 5.50
N THR A 58 -2.66 8.15 4.85
CA THR A 58 -1.93 6.96 5.34
C THR A 58 -1.31 7.17 6.71
N ILE A 59 -0.80 8.36 7.01
CA ILE A 59 -0.20 8.66 8.32
C ILE A 59 -1.20 8.51 9.47
N ASN A 60 -2.44 8.95 9.28
CA ASN A 60 -3.49 8.85 10.31
C ASN A 60 -3.87 7.39 10.56
N LEU A 61 -3.96 6.58 9.50
CA LEU A 61 -4.18 5.15 9.62
C LEU A 61 -3.06 4.46 10.42
N ILE A 62 -1.81 4.74 10.09
CA ILE A 62 -0.65 4.12 10.76
C ILE A 62 -0.63 4.50 12.24
N LYS A 63 -0.82 5.79 12.58
CA LYS A 63 -0.91 6.24 13.97
C LYS A 63 -2.02 5.53 14.75
N TYR A 64 -3.19 5.41 14.13
CA TYR A 64 -4.33 4.70 14.73
C TYR A 64 -4.02 3.22 15.00
N LEU A 65 -3.43 2.52 14.03
CA LEU A 65 -3.08 1.11 14.18
C LEU A 65 -1.99 0.91 15.25
N LYS A 66 -0.99 1.79 15.29
CA LYS A 66 0.08 1.74 16.31
C LYS A 66 -0.45 1.97 17.72
N LYS A 67 -1.39 2.92 17.91
CA LYS A 67 -2.02 3.15 19.21
C LYS A 67 -2.73 1.90 19.75
N ARG A 68 -3.28 1.06 18.87
CA ARG A 68 -3.98 -0.18 19.25
C ARG A 68 -3.09 -1.42 19.36
N GLY A 69 -1.88 -1.38 18.82
CA GLY A 69 -0.97 -2.53 18.80
C GLY A 69 0.48 -2.09 18.99
N ILE A 70 0.78 -1.41 20.10
CA ILE A 70 2.05 -0.73 20.38
C ILE A 70 3.28 -1.62 20.19
N LYS A 71 3.20 -2.90 20.57
CA LYS A 71 4.31 -3.87 20.46
C LYS A 71 4.47 -4.49 19.07
N ASN A 72 3.59 -4.17 18.09
CA ASN A 72 3.69 -4.77 16.77
C ASN A 72 4.69 -4.04 15.89
N ARG A 73 5.51 -4.80 15.14
CA ARG A 73 6.30 -4.27 14.03
C ARG A 73 5.39 -4.11 12.81
N TYR A 74 5.33 -2.91 12.27
CA TYR A 74 4.52 -2.59 11.12
C TYR A 74 5.35 -2.50 9.84
N TYR A 75 4.86 -3.12 8.78
CA TYR A 75 5.40 -3.06 7.43
C TYR A 75 4.39 -2.36 6.54
N PHE A 76 4.80 -1.27 5.90
CA PHE A 76 3.96 -0.60 4.92
C PHE A 76 4.37 -1.04 3.52
N ILE A 77 3.51 -1.83 2.86
CA ILE A 77 3.80 -2.47 1.57
C ILE A 77 3.24 -1.62 0.45
N MET A 78 4.09 -1.27 -0.53
CA MET A 78 3.68 -0.54 -1.72
C MET A 78 4.39 -1.04 -2.98
N GLY A 79 3.83 -0.76 -4.16
CA GLY A 79 4.49 -1.01 -5.43
C GLY A 79 5.57 0.04 -5.73
N SER A 80 6.58 -0.31 -6.54
CA SER A 80 7.64 0.61 -6.97
C SER A 80 7.10 1.85 -7.69
N ASP A 81 5.95 1.74 -8.39
CA ASP A 81 5.25 2.86 -9.01
C ASP A 81 4.75 3.91 -7.98
N ASN A 82 4.25 3.45 -6.84
CA ASN A 82 3.83 4.33 -5.75
C ASN A 82 5.04 4.88 -4.96
N PHE A 83 6.09 4.07 -4.79
CA PHE A 83 7.29 4.48 -4.06
C PHE A 83 8.00 5.65 -4.72
N ILE A 84 8.04 5.74 -6.06
CA ILE A 84 8.61 6.89 -6.78
C ILE A 84 7.96 8.21 -6.33
N LYS A 85 6.65 8.19 -6.08
CA LYS A 85 5.86 9.35 -5.63
C LYS A 85 5.69 9.43 -4.10
N PHE A 86 6.32 8.55 -3.35
CA PHE A 86 6.12 8.48 -1.90
C PHE A 86 6.55 9.75 -1.18
N HIS A 87 7.58 10.44 -1.67
CA HIS A 87 8.04 11.71 -1.12
C HIS A 87 6.99 12.84 -1.18
N SER A 88 5.94 12.70 -2.01
CA SER A 88 4.82 13.65 -2.11
C SER A 88 3.65 13.31 -1.18
N TRP A 89 3.74 12.23 -0.40
CA TRP A 89 2.67 11.87 0.51
C TRP A 89 2.74 12.70 1.78
N LYS A 90 1.57 13.03 2.33
CA LYS A 90 1.49 13.76 3.59
C LYS A 90 2.27 13.04 4.69
N SER A 91 3.19 13.77 5.32
CA SER A 91 4.04 13.23 6.41
C SER A 91 4.79 11.94 6.05
N TRP A 92 5.25 11.79 4.82
CA TRP A 92 5.89 10.57 4.32
C TRP A 92 7.13 10.13 5.12
N ARG A 93 7.94 11.08 5.59
CA ARG A 93 9.08 10.77 6.48
C ARG A 93 8.59 10.14 7.79
N LYS A 94 7.52 10.67 8.38
CA LYS A 94 6.91 10.12 9.59
C LYS A 94 6.33 8.73 9.38
N ILE A 95 5.80 8.44 8.19
CA ILE A 95 5.38 7.08 7.82
C ILE A 95 6.59 6.13 7.84
N ALA A 96 7.73 6.54 7.27
CA ALA A 96 8.95 5.73 7.24
C ALA A 96 9.61 5.55 8.62
N GLU A 97 9.40 6.47 9.56
CA GLU A 97 9.80 6.31 10.96
C GLU A 97 8.92 5.29 11.70
N LEU A 98 7.62 5.32 11.42
CA LEU A 98 6.64 4.48 12.12
C LEU A 98 6.53 3.06 11.57
N CYS A 99 6.94 2.83 10.33
CA CYS A 99 6.82 1.55 9.63
C CYS A 99 8.07 1.24 8.81
N GLN A 100 8.43 -0.03 8.73
CA GLN A 100 9.37 -0.50 7.72
C GLN A 100 8.70 -0.44 6.34
N ILE A 101 9.27 0.31 5.41
CA ILE A 101 8.74 0.41 4.05
C ILE A 101 9.18 -0.78 3.21
N VAL A 102 8.21 -1.45 2.59
CA VAL A 102 8.44 -2.62 1.74
C VAL A 102 8.01 -2.31 0.32
N ILE A 103 8.92 -2.44 -0.62
CA ILE A 103 8.71 -2.12 -2.03
C ILE A 103 8.60 -3.41 -2.83
N LEU A 104 7.46 -3.60 -3.50
CA LEU A 104 7.23 -4.68 -4.47
C LEU A 104 7.63 -4.21 -5.87
N PRO A 105 8.40 -5.00 -6.63
CA PRO A 105 8.78 -4.65 -7.98
C PRO A 105 7.55 -4.58 -8.89
N ARG A 106 7.53 -3.57 -9.76
CA ARG A 106 6.53 -3.40 -10.79
C ARG A 106 7.22 -3.14 -12.13
N ALA A 107 6.79 -3.84 -13.18
CA ALA A 107 7.36 -3.69 -14.52
C ALA A 107 7.39 -2.21 -14.94
N GLY A 108 8.52 -1.76 -15.50
CA GLY A 108 8.75 -0.38 -15.93
C GLY A 108 9.09 0.63 -14.83
N TYR A 109 8.98 0.25 -13.53
CA TYR A 109 9.17 1.19 -12.42
C TYR A 109 10.35 0.86 -11.49
N VAL A 110 10.97 -0.33 -11.64
CA VAL A 110 12.04 -0.78 -10.73
C VAL A 110 13.24 0.16 -10.78
N LYS A 111 13.82 0.38 -11.96
CA LYS A 111 14.99 1.28 -12.13
C LYS A 111 14.69 2.69 -11.59
N LYS A 112 13.55 3.29 -11.97
CA LYS A 112 13.11 4.60 -11.49
C LYS A 112 12.91 4.66 -9.97
N SER A 113 12.50 3.57 -9.33
CA SER A 113 12.36 3.53 -7.88
C SER A 113 13.70 3.57 -7.14
N LEU A 114 14.75 3.02 -7.76
CA LEU A 114 16.12 3.02 -7.20
C LEU A 114 16.83 4.38 -7.30
N THR A 115 16.29 5.31 -8.08
CA THR A 115 16.80 6.70 -8.19
C THR A 115 15.83 7.72 -7.60
N SER A 116 14.79 7.26 -6.91
CA SER A 116 13.72 8.13 -6.40
C SER A 116 14.19 9.06 -5.26
N LYS A 117 13.57 10.24 -5.17
CA LYS A 117 13.81 11.19 -4.06
C LYS A 117 13.60 10.54 -2.69
N ALA A 118 12.61 9.63 -2.57
CA ALA A 118 12.34 8.93 -1.32
C ALA A 118 13.50 8.01 -0.91
N LEU A 119 14.12 7.28 -1.85
CA LEU A 119 15.28 6.44 -1.56
C LEU A 119 16.49 7.26 -1.12
N LYS A 120 16.79 8.34 -1.86
CA LYS A 120 17.91 9.24 -1.54
C LYS A 120 17.79 9.83 -0.13
N ALA A 121 16.57 10.21 0.26
CA ALA A 121 16.32 10.84 1.55
C ALA A 121 16.20 9.88 2.74
N LEU A 122 15.78 8.63 2.53
CA LEU A 122 15.58 7.65 3.61
C LEU A 122 16.78 6.71 3.85
N GLY A 123 17.62 6.53 2.82
CA GLY A 123 18.64 5.49 2.82
C GLY A 123 18.09 4.08 2.53
N LYS A 124 18.97 3.17 2.13
CA LYS A 124 18.59 1.78 1.80
C LYS A 124 18.21 0.97 3.02
N GLU A 125 18.78 1.26 4.17
CA GLU A 125 18.61 0.54 5.44
C GLU A 125 17.18 0.61 5.99
N LYS A 126 16.43 1.67 5.66
CA LYS A 126 15.02 1.82 6.06
C LYS A 126 14.03 1.18 5.10
N LEU A 127 14.52 0.58 4.01
CA LEU A 127 13.71 0.09 2.92
C LEU A 127 13.97 -1.39 2.66
N ILE A 128 12.92 -2.14 2.35
CA ILE A 128 13.02 -3.54 1.93
C ILE A 128 12.51 -3.65 0.49
N PHE A 129 13.42 -3.91 -0.44
CA PHE A 129 13.05 -4.25 -1.81
C PHE A 129 12.85 -5.76 -1.92
N LEU A 130 11.60 -6.19 -2.11
CA LEU A 130 11.29 -7.60 -2.25
C LEU A 130 11.57 -8.08 -3.67
N ARG A 131 12.31 -9.17 -3.79
CA ARG A 131 12.40 -9.92 -5.04
C ARG A 131 11.16 -10.80 -5.20
N SER A 132 10.37 -10.55 -6.23
CA SER A 132 9.19 -11.36 -6.58
C SER A 132 9.01 -11.41 -8.09
N LYS A 133 8.31 -12.44 -8.58
CA LYS A 133 7.88 -12.47 -9.98
C LYS A 133 7.05 -11.23 -10.28
N MET A 134 7.40 -10.50 -11.33
CA MET A 134 6.64 -9.34 -11.76
C MET A 134 5.41 -9.78 -12.53
N ILE A 135 4.25 -9.26 -12.12
CA ILE A 135 2.98 -9.48 -12.82
C ILE A 135 2.68 -8.20 -13.60
N ASN A 136 2.56 -8.30 -14.92
CA ASN A 136 2.28 -7.15 -15.79
C ASN A 136 0.79 -6.79 -15.79
N ILE A 137 0.24 -6.49 -14.61
CA ILE A 137 -1.13 -6.04 -14.42
C ILE A 137 -1.13 -4.64 -13.83
N SER A 138 -1.90 -3.73 -14.40
CA SER A 138 -2.16 -2.41 -13.82
C SER A 138 -3.65 -2.14 -13.72
N SER A 139 -4.05 -1.33 -12.72
CA SER A 139 -5.43 -0.91 -12.59
C SER A 139 -5.93 -0.08 -13.79
N SER A 140 -5.04 0.55 -14.55
CA SER A 140 -5.38 1.25 -15.78
C SER A 140 -5.77 0.27 -16.88
N LYS A 141 -4.95 -0.76 -17.13
CA LYS A 141 -5.27 -1.82 -18.11
C LYS A 141 -6.59 -2.51 -17.81
N ILE A 142 -6.84 -2.83 -16.51
CA ILE A 142 -8.10 -3.43 -16.09
C ILE A 142 -9.28 -2.47 -16.34
N LYS A 143 -9.10 -1.17 -16.08
CA LYS A 143 -10.14 -0.17 -16.33
C LYS A 143 -10.52 -0.06 -17.81
N GLU A 144 -9.53 -0.06 -18.68
CA GLU A 144 -9.74 -0.03 -20.13
C GLU A 144 -10.57 -1.22 -20.62
N SER A 145 -10.38 -2.41 -20.04
CA SER A 145 -11.17 -3.59 -20.38
C SER A 145 -12.62 -3.57 -19.86
N TYR A 146 -12.93 -2.72 -18.88
CA TYR A 146 -14.30 -2.53 -18.38
C TYR A 146 -15.05 -1.36 -19.07
N LEU A 147 -14.35 -0.53 -19.82
CA LEU A 147 -14.92 0.63 -20.51
C LEU A 147 -15.15 0.38 -22.01
N ARG A 148 -14.71 -0.78 -22.51
CA ARG A 148 -15.04 -1.31 -23.83
C ARG A 148 -16.27 -2.21 -23.71
#